data_68151721b682fae3858788f89ea752c9
#
_entry.id   68151721b682fae3858788f89ea752c9
#
_cell.length_a   1.000
_cell.length_b   1.000
_cell.length_c   1.000
_cell.angle_alpha   90.00
_cell.angle_beta   90.00
_cell.angle_gamma   90.00
#
_symmetry.space_group_name_H-M   'P 1'
#
loop_
_entity.id
_entity.type
_entity.pdbx_description
1 polymer ?
#
loop_
_entity_poly.entity_id
_entity_poly.type
_entity_poly.pdbx_seq_one_letter_code
_entity_poly.pdbx_strand_id
1 'polypeptide(L)'
;MKVRKYLYSAVAVLLGVSSCIYPYDADISKETDQTIVIEGEVLVGGTTTIRLSYLTELGSLAASRHPAGRAWVEDRDGNRFESSNKSLSWNISIPTETAPSGKQYRAVIEVDGETYVSEWLDADPKPTINGIHFGSDGVKVTVYVDVDAQACRSGYMGFSFDETWEFHADFIPEVVVNPNSWQYSDLMSTWPFYWCYRSSVSQQMVLLDYSALEGAQTKQYPVHSFLCIDSRNHLKYSILVKAFALSRDAYLYNKQTQDMSEIGGDLFSPEPGMLQGNLTCTSDDGRQVMGLILAAEVATKRAFLDNRYLRVTRQDDSFMVEVPEEKMPVYYYDMNYRPIKYVTMEDRQVVGWGPHRCINCLEAGGTQEKPAFWDDDKQ
;
A
#
# COMPACT_ATOMS: atom_id res chain seq x y z
N MET A 1 -66.10 -26.52 -25.39
CA MET A 1 -65.00 -26.07 -26.31
C MET A 1 -64.06 -24.99 -25.72
N LYS A 2 -64.51 -24.16 -24.81
CA LYS A 2 -63.64 -23.09 -24.19
C LYS A 2 -62.63 -23.64 -23.21
N VAL A 3 -62.91 -24.61 -22.37
CA VAL A 3 -62.02 -25.18 -21.34
C VAL A 3 -60.73 -25.81 -21.95
N ARG A 4 -60.90 -26.46 -23.13
CA ARG A 4 -59.78 -27.14 -23.83
C ARG A 4 -58.74 -26.17 -24.40
N LYS A 5 -59.10 -24.92 -24.72
CA LYS A 5 -58.21 -23.89 -25.19
C LYS A 5 -57.35 -23.34 -24.04
N TYR A 6 -57.87 -23.17 -22.85
CA TYR A 6 -57.15 -22.73 -21.69
C TYR A 6 -56.16 -23.79 -21.19
N LEU A 7 -56.50 -25.09 -21.35
CA LEU A 7 -55.56 -26.17 -20.99
C LEU A 7 -54.32 -26.19 -21.88
N TYR A 8 -54.47 -25.95 -23.18
CA TYR A 8 -53.30 -25.87 -24.08
C TYR A 8 -52.47 -24.62 -23.85
N SER A 9 -53.07 -23.48 -23.53
CA SER A 9 -52.35 -22.29 -23.14
C SER A 9 -51.58 -22.46 -21.82
N ALA A 10 -52.14 -23.11 -20.81
CA ALA A 10 -51.48 -23.38 -19.54
C ALA A 10 -50.29 -24.35 -19.70
N VAL A 11 -50.43 -25.39 -20.55
CA VAL A 11 -49.33 -26.33 -20.85
C VAL A 11 -48.20 -25.64 -21.66
N ALA A 12 -48.55 -24.74 -22.58
CA ALA A 12 -47.55 -23.99 -23.34
C ALA A 12 -46.75 -23.00 -22.45
N VAL A 13 -47.39 -22.40 -21.45
CA VAL A 13 -46.71 -21.53 -20.47
C VAL A 13 -45.81 -22.33 -19.52
N LEU A 14 -46.25 -23.53 -19.10
CA LEU A 14 -45.42 -24.40 -18.24
C LEU A 14 -44.18 -24.95 -18.97
N LEU A 15 -44.23 -25.15 -20.27
CA LEU A 15 -43.07 -25.61 -21.08
C LEU A 15 -42.06 -24.47 -21.39
N GLY A 16 -42.49 -23.21 -21.26
CA GLY A 16 -41.63 -22.03 -21.50
C GLY A 16 -40.75 -21.64 -20.32
N VAL A 17 -41.00 -22.18 -19.11
CA VAL A 17 -40.22 -21.81 -17.89
C VAL A 17 -39.11 -22.82 -17.55
N SER A 18 -38.95 -23.89 -18.33
CA SER A 18 -37.79 -24.79 -18.17
C SER A 18 -36.58 -24.29 -18.98
N SER A 19 -36.20 -23.03 -18.80
CA SER A 19 -34.85 -22.57 -19.15
C SER A 19 -33.91 -23.16 -18.13
N CYS A 20 -33.31 -24.29 -18.45
CA CYS A 20 -32.16 -24.79 -17.69
C CYS A 20 -31.01 -23.78 -17.85
N ILE A 21 -30.86 -22.92 -16.86
CA ILE A 21 -29.62 -22.23 -16.66
C ILE A 21 -28.62 -23.31 -16.22
N TYR A 22 -27.88 -23.87 -17.17
CA TYR A 22 -26.69 -24.63 -16.84
C TYR A 22 -25.67 -23.61 -16.32
N PRO A 23 -25.14 -23.77 -15.10
CA PRO A 23 -23.99 -22.99 -14.71
C PRO A 23 -22.91 -23.26 -15.77
N TYR A 24 -22.48 -22.22 -16.47
CA TYR A 24 -21.33 -22.28 -17.33
C TYR A 24 -20.11 -22.40 -16.42
N ASP A 25 -19.68 -23.64 -16.21
CA ASP A 25 -18.38 -23.94 -15.59
C ASP A 25 -17.35 -23.62 -16.67
N ALA A 26 -16.83 -22.40 -16.66
CA ALA A 26 -15.68 -22.07 -17.46
C ALA A 26 -14.55 -22.98 -16.95
N ASP A 27 -14.13 -23.89 -17.80
CA ASP A 27 -12.91 -24.69 -17.57
C ASP A 27 -11.73 -23.72 -17.67
N ILE A 28 -11.55 -22.90 -16.62
CA ILE A 28 -10.40 -22.01 -16.48
C ILE A 28 -9.25 -22.96 -16.20
N SER A 29 -8.50 -23.24 -17.24
CA SER A 29 -7.39 -24.17 -17.24
C SER A 29 -6.48 -23.87 -16.05
N LYS A 30 -6.01 -24.92 -15.36
CA LYS A 30 -5.06 -24.87 -14.22
C LYS A 30 -3.73 -24.16 -14.52
N GLU A 31 -3.54 -23.67 -15.74
CA GLU A 31 -2.39 -22.86 -16.15
C GLU A 31 -2.37 -21.46 -15.52
N THR A 32 -3.53 -20.91 -15.12
CA THR A 32 -3.62 -19.59 -14.46
C THR A 32 -2.93 -19.56 -13.10
N ASP A 33 -2.89 -20.69 -12.38
CA ASP A 33 -2.30 -20.80 -11.04
C ASP A 33 -0.76 -20.67 -11.03
N GLN A 34 -0.11 -20.58 -12.19
CA GLN A 34 1.35 -20.52 -12.33
C GLN A 34 1.86 -19.30 -13.11
N THR A 35 0.97 -18.44 -13.59
CA THR A 35 1.41 -17.24 -14.29
C THR A 35 2.02 -16.26 -13.30
N ILE A 36 3.31 -15.98 -13.50
CA ILE A 36 4.03 -15.00 -12.68
C ILE A 36 3.70 -13.58 -13.12
N VAL A 37 3.54 -12.70 -12.15
CA VAL A 37 3.39 -11.26 -12.34
C VAL A 37 4.62 -10.57 -11.77
N ILE A 38 5.32 -9.82 -12.61
CA ILE A 38 6.55 -9.09 -12.27
C ILE A 38 6.32 -7.61 -12.53
N GLU A 39 6.34 -6.82 -11.48
CA GLU A 39 6.18 -5.37 -11.57
C GLU A 39 7.36 -4.67 -10.94
N GLY A 40 7.79 -3.55 -11.53
CA GLY A 40 8.91 -2.84 -10.94
C GLY A 40 9.19 -1.49 -11.58
N GLU A 41 9.93 -0.70 -10.80
CA GLU A 41 10.31 0.66 -11.15
C GLU A 41 11.82 0.76 -11.04
N VAL A 42 12.53 0.81 -12.18
CA VAL A 42 13.96 1.11 -12.25
C VAL A 42 14.13 2.61 -12.09
N LEU A 43 14.41 3.06 -10.87
CA LEU A 43 14.53 4.47 -10.51
C LEU A 43 16.00 4.91 -10.45
N VAL A 44 16.47 5.49 -11.54
CA VAL A 44 17.83 6.05 -11.64
C VAL A 44 17.97 7.25 -10.70
N GLY A 45 18.96 7.22 -9.83
CA GLY A 45 19.15 8.23 -8.77
C GLY A 45 18.34 7.94 -7.50
N GLY A 46 17.79 6.74 -7.37
CA GLY A 46 17.01 6.30 -6.22
C GLY A 46 17.11 4.81 -5.97
N THR A 47 16.12 4.23 -5.33
CA THR A 47 16.05 2.79 -5.08
C THR A 47 15.03 2.15 -6.03
N THR A 48 15.47 1.21 -6.83
CA THR A 48 14.63 0.35 -7.66
C THR A 48 13.91 -0.67 -6.80
N THR A 49 12.62 -0.90 -7.09
CA THR A 49 11.82 -1.94 -6.42
C THR A 49 11.22 -2.87 -7.45
N ILE A 50 11.39 -4.18 -7.27
CA ILE A 50 10.78 -5.22 -8.09
C ILE A 50 9.94 -6.12 -7.20
N ARG A 51 8.66 -6.31 -7.57
CA ARG A 51 7.67 -7.11 -6.85
C ARG A 51 7.29 -8.34 -7.66
N LEU A 52 7.22 -9.48 -6.99
CA LEU A 52 6.88 -10.77 -7.58
C LEU A 52 5.59 -11.29 -6.95
N SER A 53 4.64 -11.70 -7.78
CA SER A 53 3.41 -12.34 -7.33
C SER A 53 2.97 -13.40 -8.34
N TYR A 54 2.00 -14.24 -7.96
CA TYR A 54 1.29 -15.09 -8.91
C TYR A 54 -0.08 -14.52 -9.21
N LEU A 55 -0.52 -14.71 -10.43
CA LEU A 55 -1.90 -14.40 -10.78
C LEU A 55 -2.83 -15.29 -9.94
N THR A 56 -3.81 -14.68 -9.29
CA THR A 56 -4.80 -15.36 -8.45
C THR A 56 -6.20 -15.14 -9.02
N GLU A 57 -7.05 -16.15 -8.95
CA GLU A 57 -8.45 -16.01 -9.35
C GLU A 57 -9.19 -15.01 -8.47
N LEU A 58 -10.04 -14.20 -9.09
CA LEU A 58 -10.88 -13.23 -8.38
C LEU A 58 -11.86 -13.97 -7.44
N GLY A 59 -11.85 -13.60 -6.16
CA GLY A 59 -12.69 -14.27 -5.14
C GLY A 59 -12.06 -15.46 -4.44
N SER A 60 -10.83 -15.85 -4.81
CA SER A 60 -10.07 -16.83 -4.04
C SER A 60 -9.73 -16.28 -2.65
N LEU A 61 -10.14 -17.01 -1.60
CA LEU A 61 -9.72 -16.73 -0.21
C LEU A 61 -8.29 -17.20 0.08
N ALA A 62 -7.61 -17.77 -0.90
CA ALA A 62 -6.22 -18.17 -0.75
C ALA A 62 -5.35 -16.92 -0.54
N ALA A 63 -4.52 -16.95 0.51
CA ALA A 63 -3.52 -15.90 0.73
C ALA A 63 -2.67 -15.75 -0.54
N SER A 64 -2.42 -14.50 -0.97
CA SER A 64 -1.57 -14.21 -2.13
C SER A 64 -0.24 -14.94 -1.98
N ARG A 65 0.04 -15.87 -2.88
CA ARG A 65 1.33 -16.55 -2.92
C ARG A 65 2.32 -15.63 -3.60
N HIS A 66 3.38 -15.32 -2.90
CA HIS A 66 4.48 -14.54 -3.43
C HIS A 66 5.68 -15.45 -3.67
N PRO A 67 6.15 -15.60 -4.92
CA PRO A 67 7.37 -16.34 -5.18
C PRO A 67 8.58 -15.59 -4.63
N ALA A 68 9.60 -16.32 -4.23
CA ALA A 68 10.85 -15.73 -3.77
C ALA A 68 11.91 -15.82 -4.88
N GLY A 69 12.41 -14.68 -5.31
CA GLY A 69 13.37 -14.55 -6.41
C GLY A 69 14.55 -13.65 -6.10
N ARG A 70 15.40 -13.47 -7.10
CA ARG A 70 16.47 -12.48 -7.15
C ARG A 70 16.24 -11.57 -8.34
N ALA A 71 16.72 -10.34 -8.24
CA ALA A 71 16.70 -9.42 -9.36
C ALA A 71 17.92 -8.49 -9.34
N TRP A 72 18.26 -7.99 -10.50
CA TRP A 72 19.25 -6.95 -10.70
C TRP A 72 18.90 -6.07 -11.88
N VAL A 73 19.52 -4.92 -11.94
CA VAL A 73 19.38 -3.98 -13.05
C VAL A 73 20.70 -3.94 -13.80
N GLU A 74 20.64 -3.91 -15.15
CA GLU A 74 21.79 -3.77 -16.02
C GLU A 74 21.63 -2.52 -16.89
N ASP A 75 22.75 -1.84 -17.18
CA ASP A 75 22.82 -0.83 -18.22
C ASP A 75 23.46 -1.39 -19.50
N ARG A 76 23.41 -0.59 -20.60
CA ARG A 76 24.00 -0.99 -21.90
C ARG A 76 25.53 -1.10 -21.86
N ASP A 77 26.19 -0.48 -20.90
CA ASP A 77 27.65 -0.52 -20.75
C ASP A 77 28.10 -1.76 -19.97
N GLY A 78 27.18 -2.58 -19.47
CA GLY A 78 27.46 -3.81 -18.74
C GLY A 78 27.60 -3.61 -17.24
N ASN A 79 27.27 -2.43 -16.69
CA ASN A 79 27.22 -2.24 -15.25
C ASN A 79 26.00 -2.97 -14.69
N ARG A 80 26.17 -3.60 -13.53
CA ARG A 80 25.14 -4.36 -12.85
C ARG A 80 24.92 -3.80 -11.44
N PHE A 81 23.65 -3.53 -11.12
CA PHE A 81 23.19 -3.04 -9.81
C PHE A 81 22.40 -4.16 -9.15
N GLU A 82 22.80 -4.54 -7.94
CA GLU A 82 22.21 -5.68 -7.22
C GLU A 82 21.71 -5.27 -5.84
N SER A 83 20.75 -6.03 -5.33
CA SER A 83 20.32 -5.90 -3.93
C SER A 83 21.49 -6.25 -2.99
N SER A 84 21.67 -5.45 -1.95
CA SER A 84 22.59 -5.76 -0.85
C SER A 84 22.16 -7.00 -0.06
N ASN A 85 20.86 -7.29 -0.04
CA ASN A 85 20.31 -8.51 0.55
C ASN A 85 20.33 -9.63 -0.49
N LYS A 86 21.18 -10.64 -0.29
CA LYS A 86 21.29 -11.81 -1.18
C LYS A 86 20.24 -12.88 -0.94
N SER A 87 19.36 -12.73 0.04
CA SER A 87 18.26 -13.65 0.29
C SER A 87 17.19 -13.52 -0.79
N LEU A 88 16.56 -14.65 -1.13
CA LEU A 88 15.40 -14.64 -2.02
C LEU A 88 14.25 -13.86 -1.39
N SER A 89 13.60 -13.00 -2.17
CA SER A 89 12.48 -12.17 -1.72
C SER A 89 11.45 -12.00 -2.83
N TRP A 90 10.21 -11.74 -2.45
CA TRP A 90 9.15 -11.34 -3.37
C TRP A 90 9.11 -9.82 -3.59
N ASN A 91 9.72 -9.05 -2.69
CA ASN A 91 9.87 -7.60 -2.81
C ASN A 91 11.37 -7.29 -2.70
N ILE A 92 11.95 -6.94 -3.84
CA ILE A 92 13.40 -6.82 -4.02
C ILE A 92 13.74 -5.34 -4.18
N SER A 93 14.54 -4.82 -3.26
CA SER A 93 15.07 -3.46 -3.32
C SER A 93 16.50 -3.49 -3.85
N ILE A 94 16.80 -2.69 -4.87
CA ILE A 94 18.10 -2.59 -5.53
C ILE A 94 18.56 -1.13 -5.47
N PRO A 95 19.72 -0.83 -4.83
CA PRO A 95 20.26 0.51 -4.82
C PRO A 95 20.69 0.93 -6.25
N THR A 96 20.05 1.97 -6.79
CA THR A 96 20.32 2.56 -8.11
C THR A 96 20.63 4.06 -8.02
N GLU A 97 21.01 4.54 -6.83
CA GLU A 97 21.37 5.94 -6.57
C GLU A 97 22.58 6.38 -7.40
N THR A 98 23.51 5.45 -7.68
CA THR A 98 24.73 5.71 -8.46
C THR A 98 24.59 5.35 -9.94
N ALA A 99 23.42 4.91 -10.38
CA ALA A 99 23.16 4.58 -11.77
C ALA A 99 23.27 5.85 -12.64
N PRO A 100 24.04 5.83 -13.75
CA PRO A 100 24.26 7.02 -14.56
C PRO A 100 23.01 7.45 -15.32
N SER A 101 22.75 8.77 -15.34
CA SER A 101 21.66 9.38 -16.13
C SER A 101 21.83 9.19 -17.64
N GLY A 102 20.72 9.18 -18.37
CA GLY A 102 20.71 9.16 -19.83
C GLY A 102 21.13 7.84 -20.46
N LYS A 103 21.08 6.75 -19.72
CA LYS A 103 21.32 5.39 -20.19
C LYS A 103 20.04 4.60 -20.36
N GLN A 104 20.14 3.48 -21.06
CA GLN A 104 19.10 2.46 -21.11
C GLN A 104 19.37 1.41 -20.03
N TYR A 105 18.30 0.96 -19.41
CA TYR A 105 18.31 -0.03 -18.34
C TYR A 105 17.37 -1.19 -18.67
N ARG A 106 17.68 -2.36 -18.13
CA ARG A 106 16.75 -3.49 -18.09
C ARG A 106 16.80 -4.16 -16.72
N ALA A 107 15.71 -4.75 -16.34
CA ALA A 107 15.66 -5.63 -15.16
C ALA A 107 15.83 -7.08 -15.60
N VAL A 108 16.57 -7.84 -14.81
CA VAL A 108 16.74 -9.29 -14.94
C VAL A 108 16.29 -9.93 -13.64
N ILE A 109 15.43 -10.92 -13.72
CA ILE A 109 14.77 -11.56 -12.57
C ILE A 109 14.93 -13.06 -12.68
N GLU A 110 15.42 -13.69 -11.61
CA GLU A 110 15.48 -15.14 -11.45
C GLU A 110 14.48 -15.59 -10.38
N VAL A 111 13.53 -16.39 -10.78
CA VAL A 111 12.48 -16.91 -9.89
C VAL A 111 12.01 -18.28 -10.39
N ASP A 112 11.76 -19.23 -9.48
CA ASP A 112 11.29 -20.59 -9.78
C ASP A 112 12.18 -21.36 -10.78
N GLY A 113 13.48 -21.04 -10.83
CA GLY A 113 14.44 -21.65 -11.75
C GLY A 113 14.43 -21.06 -13.17
N GLU A 114 13.58 -20.09 -13.42
CA GLU A 114 13.46 -19.40 -14.72
C GLU A 114 14.07 -17.99 -14.65
N THR A 115 14.46 -17.48 -15.82
CA THR A 115 15.01 -16.12 -15.98
C THR A 115 14.10 -15.27 -16.85
N TYR A 116 13.68 -14.15 -16.29
CA TYR A 116 12.85 -13.14 -16.98
C TYR A 116 13.66 -11.88 -17.19
N VAL A 117 13.50 -11.26 -18.34
CA VAL A 117 14.17 -10.00 -18.70
C VAL A 117 13.15 -9.00 -19.21
N SER A 118 13.31 -7.73 -18.80
CA SER A 118 12.56 -6.65 -19.42
C SER A 118 13.20 -6.26 -20.76
N GLU A 119 12.44 -5.57 -21.60
CA GLU A 119 13.02 -4.79 -22.69
C GLU A 119 14.06 -3.78 -22.16
N TRP A 120 14.87 -3.25 -23.09
CA TRP A 120 15.75 -2.12 -22.79
C TRP A 120 14.94 -0.83 -22.78
N LEU A 121 14.92 -0.17 -21.62
CA LEU A 121 14.10 1.00 -21.35
C LEU A 121 14.97 2.25 -21.22
N ASP A 122 14.58 3.33 -21.89
CA ASP A 122 15.18 4.64 -21.71
C ASP A 122 14.70 5.22 -20.37
N ALA A 123 15.62 5.60 -19.49
CA ALA A 123 15.28 6.39 -18.31
C ALA A 123 14.97 7.83 -18.76
N ASP A 124 13.73 8.25 -18.62
CA ASP A 124 13.32 9.62 -18.92
C ASP A 124 13.95 10.58 -17.87
N PRO A 125 14.40 11.78 -18.29
CA PRO A 125 14.92 12.76 -17.34
C PRO A 125 13.95 13.09 -16.21
N LYS A 126 14.50 13.32 -15.01
CA LYS A 126 13.69 13.60 -13.83
C LYS A 126 12.98 14.95 -13.91
N PRO A 127 11.75 15.03 -13.39
CA PRO A 127 11.07 16.30 -13.17
C PRO A 127 11.72 17.08 -12.02
N THR A 128 11.27 18.30 -11.79
CA THR A 128 11.65 19.11 -10.62
C THR A 128 10.46 19.24 -9.67
N ILE A 129 10.63 18.82 -8.42
CA ILE A 129 9.62 19.05 -7.37
C ILE A 129 9.89 20.44 -6.75
N ASN A 130 9.09 21.45 -7.13
CA ASN A 130 9.23 22.81 -6.65
C ASN A 130 8.79 22.95 -5.19
N GLY A 131 7.67 22.34 -4.82
CA GLY A 131 7.10 22.42 -3.47
C GLY A 131 6.26 21.22 -3.09
N ILE A 132 6.11 21.02 -1.77
CA ILE A 132 5.15 20.11 -1.18
C ILE A 132 4.35 20.92 -0.17
N HIS A 133 3.03 20.87 -0.24
CA HIS A 133 2.11 21.65 0.57
C HIS A 133 1.10 20.74 1.24
N PHE A 134 0.63 21.16 2.41
CA PHE A 134 -0.41 20.46 3.15
C PHE A 134 -1.65 21.34 3.24
N GLY A 135 -2.80 20.80 2.93
CA GLY A 135 -4.09 21.46 3.10
C GLY A 135 -5.02 20.58 3.93
N SER A 136 -6.00 21.21 4.59
CA SER A 136 -7.03 20.49 5.32
C SER A 136 -8.39 21.13 5.10
N ASP A 137 -9.41 20.30 4.90
CA ASP A 137 -10.82 20.71 4.86
C ASP A 137 -11.55 20.45 6.22
N GLY A 138 -10.79 20.05 7.24
CA GLY A 138 -11.31 19.69 8.56
C GLY A 138 -11.69 18.20 8.70
N VAL A 139 -11.81 17.47 7.59
CA VAL A 139 -12.09 16.01 7.56
C VAL A 139 -10.86 15.26 7.12
N LYS A 140 -10.16 15.76 6.11
CA LYS A 140 -8.96 15.17 5.53
C LYS A 140 -7.81 16.17 5.52
N VAL A 141 -6.61 15.65 5.68
CA VAL A 141 -5.36 16.31 5.30
C VAL A 141 -4.98 15.82 3.92
N THR A 142 -4.70 16.75 2.99
CA THR A 142 -4.24 16.41 1.64
C THR A 142 -2.84 16.96 1.41
N VAL A 143 -1.99 16.13 0.83
CA VAL A 143 -0.64 16.47 0.42
C VAL A 143 -0.66 16.85 -1.05
N TYR A 144 -0.18 18.04 -1.36
CA TYR A 144 -0.11 18.59 -2.70
C TYR A 144 1.35 18.77 -3.13
N VAL A 145 1.61 18.58 -4.41
CA VAL A 145 2.95 18.75 -5.01
C VAL A 145 2.89 19.77 -6.14
N ASP A 146 3.87 20.68 -6.15
CA ASP A 146 4.16 21.52 -7.29
C ASP A 146 5.30 20.90 -8.07
N VAL A 147 5.08 20.62 -9.35
CA VAL A 147 6.05 19.94 -10.21
C VAL A 147 6.26 20.66 -11.53
N ASP A 148 7.51 20.67 -12.00
CA ASP A 148 7.91 21.13 -13.33
C ASP A 148 8.49 19.94 -14.10
N ALA A 149 7.87 19.60 -15.21
CA ALA A 149 8.21 18.49 -16.07
C ALA A 149 8.83 18.93 -17.41
N GLN A 150 9.32 20.17 -17.54
CA GLN A 150 9.90 20.68 -18.80
C GLN A 150 11.11 19.84 -19.29
N ALA A 151 11.84 19.23 -18.39
CA ALA A 151 12.96 18.34 -18.73
C ALA A 151 12.51 16.97 -19.24
N CYS A 152 11.29 16.56 -18.93
CA CYS A 152 10.77 15.23 -19.27
C CYS A 152 10.35 15.19 -20.75
N ARG A 153 10.57 14.05 -21.40
CA ARG A 153 10.24 13.84 -22.82
C ARG A 153 8.80 13.36 -23.00
N SER A 154 8.24 12.74 -21.98
CA SER A 154 6.87 12.24 -22.01
C SER A 154 5.87 13.28 -21.50
N GLY A 155 4.59 13.09 -21.78
CA GLY A 155 3.48 13.88 -21.24
C GLY A 155 2.84 13.27 -19.99
N TYR A 156 3.47 12.26 -19.37
CA TYR A 156 2.91 11.48 -18.27
C TYR A 156 3.88 11.37 -17.11
N MET A 157 3.33 11.35 -15.89
CA MET A 157 4.12 11.29 -14.67
C MET A 157 3.49 10.34 -13.66
N GLY A 158 4.36 9.67 -12.90
CA GLY A 158 4.00 8.89 -11.73
C GLY A 158 4.55 9.51 -10.46
N PHE A 159 3.77 9.39 -9.37
CA PHE A 159 4.24 9.70 -8.03
C PHE A 159 4.10 8.48 -7.14
N SER A 160 5.13 8.25 -6.34
CA SER A 160 5.07 7.35 -5.19
C SER A 160 5.58 8.09 -3.97
N PHE A 161 5.35 7.56 -2.78
CA PHE A 161 5.80 8.21 -1.57
C PHE A 161 6.10 7.22 -0.46
N ASP A 162 7.04 7.62 0.41
CA ASP A 162 7.31 6.98 1.68
C ASP A 162 6.88 7.94 2.77
N GLU A 163 6.02 7.49 3.66
CA GLU A 163 5.53 8.28 4.78
C GLU A 163 6.01 7.72 6.12
N THR A 164 6.21 8.60 7.06
CA THR A 164 6.56 8.25 8.44
C THR A 164 5.89 9.24 9.37
N TRP A 165 5.34 8.76 10.47
CA TRP A 165 4.71 9.62 11.46
C TRP A 165 5.04 9.18 12.88
N GLU A 166 5.08 10.16 13.76
CA GLU A 166 5.18 9.97 15.18
C GLU A 166 3.78 9.92 15.77
N PHE A 167 3.52 8.94 16.59
CA PHE A 167 2.23 8.78 17.25
C PHE A 167 2.42 8.26 18.68
N HIS A 168 1.37 8.30 19.44
CA HIS A 168 1.37 7.75 20.79
C HIS A 168 0.25 6.71 20.96
N ALA A 169 0.42 5.84 21.94
CA ALA A 169 -0.65 4.97 22.41
C ALA A 169 -1.84 5.80 22.94
N ASP A 170 -3.02 5.21 22.99
CA ASP A 170 -4.23 5.93 23.38
C ASP A 170 -4.17 6.41 24.83
N PHE A 171 -3.55 5.60 25.72
CA PHE A 171 -3.45 5.88 27.15
C PHE A 171 -2.03 5.66 27.67
N ILE A 172 -1.70 6.40 28.72
CA ILE A 172 -0.66 6.02 29.66
C ILE A 172 -1.38 5.25 30.79
N PRO A 173 -1.02 3.99 31.08
CA PRO A 173 -1.71 3.25 32.13
C PRO A 173 -1.47 3.92 33.51
N GLU A 174 -2.51 4.03 34.31
CA GLU A 174 -2.42 4.47 35.72
C GLU A 174 -2.06 3.30 36.61
N VAL A 175 -2.44 2.08 36.20
CA VAL A 175 -2.30 0.87 37.02
C VAL A 175 -1.74 -0.26 36.16
N VAL A 176 -0.89 -1.06 36.78
CA VAL A 176 -0.31 -2.28 36.15
C VAL A 176 -0.66 -3.50 37.01
N VAL A 177 -0.66 -4.67 36.38
CA VAL A 177 -0.90 -5.95 37.07
C VAL A 177 0.34 -6.82 36.98
N ASN A 178 0.68 -7.46 38.10
CA ASN A 178 1.69 -8.52 38.10
C ASN A 178 1.04 -9.83 37.65
N PRO A 179 1.43 -10.41 36.52
CA PRO A 179 0.78 -11.60 35.98
C PRO A 179 0.96 -12.87 36.84
N ASN A 180 1.93 -12.87 37.76
CA ASN A 180 2.18 -14.02 38.65
C ASN A 180 1.35 -13.99 39.91
N SER A 181 1.06 -12.80 40.45
CA SER A 181 0.33 -12.64 41.71
C SER A 181 -1.06 -12.03 41.52
N TRP A 182 -1.38 -11.51 40.36
CA TRP A 182 -2.61 -10.78 40.03
C TRP A 182 -2.85 -9.56 40.91
N GLN A 183 -1.79 -9.04 41.53
CA GLN A 183 -1.85 -7.83 42.31
C GLN A 183 -1.69 -6.61 41.43
N TYR A 184 -2.54 -5.63 41.63
CA TYR A 184 -2.47 -4.33 40.99
C TYR A 184 -1.52 -3.42 41.78
N SER A 185 -0.82 -2.57 41.07
CA SER A 185 -0.02 -1.48 41.60
C SER A 185 -0.12 -0.26 40.70
N ASP A 186 -0.04 0.93 41.30
CA ASP A 186 0.01 2.17 40.53
C ASP A 186 1.28 2.24 39.70
N LEU A 187 1.20 2.85 38.53
CA LEU A 187 2.36 3.09 37.70
C LEU A 187 3.20 4.22 38.30
N MET A 188 4.34 3.88 38.91
CA MET A 188 5.24 4.81 39.60
C MET A 188 6.34 5.41 38.72
N SER A 189 6.37 5.10 37.40
CA SER A 189 7.41 5.52 36.49
C SER A 189 6.82 5.98 35.14
N THR A 190 7.68 6.57 34.27
CA THR A 190 7.30 6.87 32.91
C THR A 190 6.98 5.59 32.14
N TRP A 191 5.88 5.61 31.38
CA TRP A 191 5.50 4.48 30.51
C TRP A 191 6.33 4.49 29.22
N PRO A 192 7.22 3.51 29.00
CA PRO A 192 8.17 3.56 27.88
C PRO A 192 7.53 3.25 26.52
N PHE A 193 6.33 2.66 26.50
CA PHE A 193 5.64 2.21 25.29
C PHE A 193 4.59 3.22 24.79
N TYR A 194 4.71 4.47 25.20
CA TYR A 194 3.74 5.50 24.83
C TYR A 194 4.03 6.11 23.45
N TRP A 195 5.30 6.39 23.14
CA TRP A 195 5.72 7.05 21.90
C TRP A 195 6.35 6.10 20.91
N CYS A 196 5.91 6.13 19.66
CA CYS A 196 6.44 5.32 18.57
C CYS A 196 6.45 6.08 17.25
N TYR A 197 7.20 5.54 16.30
CA TYR A 197 7.19 5.89 14.89
C TYR A 197 6.55 4.77 14.08
N ARG A 198 5.91 5.13 12.99
CA ARG A 198 5.39 4.17 12.02
C ARG A 198 5.68 4.68 10.62
N SER A 199 6.03 3.77 9.72
CA SER A 199 6.29 4.07 8.31
C SER A 199 5.37 3.26 7.41
N SER A 200 5.05 3.82 6.26
CA SER A 200 4.31 3.16 5.19
C SER A 200 4.84 3.66 3.84
N VAL A 201 4.61 2.89 2.79
CA VAL A 201 4.90 3.26 1.41
C VAL A 201 3.61 3.28 0.61
N SER A 202 3.55 4.10 -0.44
CA SER A 202 2.41 4.11 -1.34
C SER A 202 2.21 2.73 -1.97
N GLN A 203 0.98 2.21 -1.89
CA GLN A 203 0.63 0.91 -2.46
C GLN A 203 0.39 1.01 -3.97
N GLN A 204 -0.08 2.15 -4.42
CA GLN A 204 -0.34 2.46 -5.82
C GLN A 204 0.38 3.75 -6.20
N MET A 205 0.72 3.84 -7.48
CA MET A 205 1.30 5.03 -8.07
C MET A 205 0.18 6.05 -8.32
N VAL A 206 0.41 7.32 -8.00
CA VAL A 206 -0.49 8.40 -8.40
C VAL A 206 -0.10 8.85 -9.79
N LEU A 207 -1.05 8.90 -10.72
CA LEU A 207 -0.82 9.16 -12.13
C LEU A 207 -1.23 10.58 -12.50
N LEU A 208 -0.40 11.27 -13.25
CA LEU A 208 -0.69 12.60 -13.81
C LEU A 208 -0.47 12.57 -15.33
N ASP A 209 -1.52 12.93 -16.08
CA ASP A 209 -1.43 13.28 -17.50
C ASP A 209 -1.31 14.79 -17.62
N TYR A 210 -0.15 15.25 -18.08
CA TYR A 210 0.11 16.68 -18.33
C TYR A 210 0.37 16.98 -19.80
N SER A 211 0.09 16.00 -20.70
CA SER A 211 0.34 16.10 -22.14
C SER A 211 -0.37 17.29 -22.80
N ALA A 212 -1.49 17.73 -22.21
CA ALA A 212 -2.28 18.88 -22.69
C ALA A 212 -2.01 20.19 -21.93
N LEU A 213 -1.11 20.19 -20.93
CA LEU A 213 -0.82 21.38 -20.13
C LEU A 213 0.26 22.24 -20.77
N GLU A 214 -0.03 23.53 -20.94
CA GLU A 214 0.99 24.49 -21.39
C GLU A 214 2.10 24.63 -20.35
N GLY A 215 3.36 24.55 -20.81
CA GLY A 215 4.55 24.76 -19.97
C GLY A 215 4.90 23.59 -19.05
N ALA A 216 4.21 22.44 -19.16
CA ALA A 216 4.51 21.22 -18.40
C ALA A 216 4.67 21.44 -16.88
N GLN A 217 3.97 22.44 -16.33
CA GLN A 217 3.98 22.78 -14.91
C GLN A 217 2.63 22.51 -14.28
N THR A 218 2.63 21.86 -13.14
CA THR A 218 1.43 21.57 -12.36
C THR A 218 1.62 22.10 -10.95
N LYS A 219 0.61 22.80 -10.45
CA LYS A 219 0.60 23.32 -9.08
C LYS A 219 -0.49 22.64 -8.27
N GLN A 220 -0.18 22.38 -7.01
CA GLN A 220 -1.10 21.78 -6.04
C GLN A 220 -1.76 20.49 -6.55
N TYR A 221 -0.98 19.61 -7.17
CA TYR A 221 -1.48 18.31 -7.56
C TYR A 221 -1.60 17.40 -6.33
N PRO A 222 -2.78 16.82 -6.05
CA PRO A 222 -2.96 15.97 -4.87
C PRO A 222 -2.30 14.62 -5.06
N VAL A 223 -1.38 14.25 -4.19
CA VAL A 223 -0.66 12.97 -4.26
C VAL A 223 -1.04 11.99 -3.15
N HIS A 224 -1.54 12.50 -2.03
CA HIS A 224 -1.94 11.68 -0.89
C HIS A 224 -2.98 12.38 -0.03
N SER A 225 -3.83 11.60 0.65
CA SER A 225 -4.72 12.14 1.66
C SER A 225 -5.00 11.13 2.77
N PHE A 226 -5.19 11.62 3.99
CA PHE A 226 -5.57 10.83 5.14
C PHE A 226 -6.56 11.60 6.04
N LEU A 227 -7.32 10.87 6.85
CA LEU A 227 -8.31 11.50 7.73
C LEU A 227 -7.63 12.31 8.84
N CYS A 228 -8.21 13.43 9.21
CA CYS A 228 -7.72 14.25 10.32
C CYS A 228 -7.65 13.49 11.66
N ILE A 229 -8.48 12.47 11.84
CA ILE A 229 -8.50 11.60 13.03
C ILE A 229 -7.46 10.46 12.97
N ASP A 230 -6.75 10.29 11.86
CA ASP A 230 -5.73 9.25 11.70
C ASP A 230 -4.51 9.53 12.61
N SER A 231 -3.82 8.47 13.01
CA SER A 231 -2.58 8.55 13.82
C SER A 231 -1.47 9.36 13.15
N ARG A 232 -1.50 9.50 11.83
CA ARG A 232 -0.61 10.39 11.06
C ARG A 232 -0.72 11.86 11.49
N ASN A 233 -1.87 12.23 12.03
CA ASN A 233 -2.15 13.59 12.49
C ASN A 233 -1.96 13.77 14.01
N HIS A 234 -1.34 12.83 14.73
CA HIS A 234 -1.18 12.95 16.17
C HIS A 234 -0.12 13.99 16.56
N LEU A 235 1.06 13.95 15.94
CA LEU A 235 2.20 14.76 16.33
C LEU A 235 2.93 15.35 15.12
N LYS A 236 3.85 14.61 14.57
CA LYS A 236 4.66 15.02 13.43
C LYS A 236 4.56 13.98 12.34
N TYR A 237 4.37 14.42 11.13
CA TYR A 237 4.28 13.60 9.93
C TYR A 237 5.35 14.01 8.95
N SER A 238 5.92 13.05 8.25
CA SER A 238 6.90 13.24 7.17
C SER A 238 6.48 12.46 5.95
N ILE A 239 6.61 13.06 4.79
CA ILE A 239 6.42 12.40 3.49
C ILE A 239 7.62 12.67 2.59
N LEU A 240 8.19 11.60 2.02
CA LEU A 240 9.17 11.66 0.93
C LEU A 240 8.45 11.37 -0.37
N VAL A 241 8.17 12.40 -1.16
CA VAL A 241 7.57 12.24 -2.48
C VAL A 241 8.64 11.92 -3.49
N LYS A 242 8.36 10.96 -4.35
CA LYS A 242 9.16 10.53 -5.50
C LYS A 242 8.34 10.84 -6.75
N ALA A 243 8.89 11.62 -7.66
CA ALA A 243 8.26 11.97 -8.94
C ALA A 243 9.16 11.51 -10.09
N PHE A 244 8.56 10.90 -11.10
CA PHE A 244 9.26 10.39 -12.27
C PHE A 244 8.36 10.41 -13.49
N ALA A 245 8.98 10.61 -14.67
CA ALA A 245 8.26 10.57 -15.93
C ALA A 245 7.91 9.12 -16.32
N LEU A 246 6.76 8.93 -16.96
CA LEU A 246 6.29 7.64 -17.45
C LEU A 246 6.22 7.66 -18.98
N SER A 247 6.58 6.56 -19.62
CA SER A 247 6.18 6.34 -21.00
C SER A 247 4.64 6.29 -21.11
N ARG A 248 4.10 6.56 -22.29
CA ARG A 248 2.66 6.44 -22.54
C ARG A 248 2.15 5.04 -22.18
N ASP A 249 2.91 4.00 -22.54
CA ASP A 249 2.51 2.62 -22.30
C ASP A 249 2.53 2.27 -20.82
N ALA A 250 3.55 2.74 -20.07
CA ALA A 250 3.60 2.59 -18.62
C ALA A 250 2.45 3.33 -17.91
N TYR A 251 2.09 4.53 -18.38
CA TYR A 251 0.95 5.27 -17.86
C TYR A 251 -0.37 4.52 -18.10
N LEU A 252 -0.60 4.05 -19.34
CA LEU A 252 -1.82 3.32 -19.71
C LEU A 252 -1.93 1.99 -18.96
N TYR A 253 -0.82 1.25 -18.82
CA TYR A 253 -0.78 0.02 -18.03
C TYR A 253 -1.20 0.26 -16.58
N ASN A 254 -0.56 1.21 -15.90
CA ASN A 254 -0.87 1.52 -14.50
C ASN A 254 -2.30 2.03 -14.34
N LYS A 255 -2.78 2.87 -15.28
CA LYS A 255 -4.15 3.35 -15.27
C LYS A 255 -5.17 2.23 -15.40
N GLN A 256 -4.97 1.32 -16.35
CA GLN A 256 -5.85 0.16 -16.54
C GLN A 256 -5.84 -0.75 -15.30
N THR A 257 -4.68 -0.98 -14.70
CA THR A 257 -4.57 -1.77 -13.46
C THR A 257 -5.36 -1.14 -12.31
N GLN A 258 -5.30 0.20 -12.17
CA GLN A 258 -6.08 0.93 -11.16
C GLN A 258 -7.59 0.86 -11.45
N ASP A 259 -8.00 1.15 -12.67
CA ASP A 259 -9.39 1.08 -13.10
C ASP A 259 -9.99 -0.32 -12.84
N MET A 260 -9.24 -1.39 -13.12
CA MET A 260 -9.65 -2.78 -12.84
C MET A 260 -9.80 -3.05 -11.34
N SER A 261 -8.94 -2.49 -10.50
CA SER A 261 -9.02 -2.67 -9.04
C SER A 261 -10.22 -1.93 -8.41
N GLU A 262 -10.63 -0.80 -8.99
CA GLU A 262 -11.78 -0.01 -8.53
C GLU A 262 -13.13 -0.59 -8.97
N ILE A 263 -13.20 -1.19 -10.15
CA ILE A 263 -14.46 -1.72 -10.73
C ILE A 263 -14.96 -3.00 -10.04
N GLY A 264 -14.15 -3.63 -9.18
CA GLY A 264 -14.58 -4.64 -8.19
C GLY A 264 -15.57 -5.69 -8.69
N GLY A 265 -15.47 -6.18 -9.94
CA GLY A 265 -16.30 -7.31 -10.41
C GLY A 265 -17.73 -6.95 -10.79
N ASP A 266 -18.01 -5.75 -11.31
CA ASP A 266 -19.32 -5.44 -11.88
C ASP A 266 -19.56 -6.33 -13.12
N LEU A 267 -20.75 -6.93 -13.17
CA LEU A 267 -21.19 -7.89 -14.21
C LEU A 267 -21.14 -7.32 -15.65
N PHE A 268 -20.99 -6.01 -15.78
CA PHE A 268 -20.91 -5.26 -17.04
C PHE A 268 -19.53 -4.65 -17.32
N SER A 269 -18.52 -4.98 -16.51
CA SER A 269 -17.15 -4.56 -16.79
C SER A 269 -16.71 -5.17 -18.10
N PRO A 270 -16.10 -4.39 -19.03
CA PRO A 270 -15.46 -4.98 -20.21
C PRO A 270 -14.46 -6.02 -19.73
N GLU A 271 -14.41 -7.17 -20.42
CA GLU A 271 -13.39 -8.17 -20.14
C GLU A 271 -12.02 -7.47 -20.12
N PRO A 272 -11.25 -7.61 -19.02
CA PRO A 272 -9.93 -7.02 -18.98
C PRO A 272 -9.10 -7.65 -20.09
N GLY A 273 -8.78 -6.85 -21.11
CA GLY A 273 -7.82 -7.28 -22.12
C GLY A 273 -6.54 -7.66 -21.38
N MET A 274 -5.90 -8.75 -21.79
CA MET A 274 -4.64 -9.18 -21.20
C MET A 274 -3.64 -8.02 -21.31
N LEU A 275 -3.26 -7.44 -20.16
CA LEU A 275 -2.29 -6.35 -20.12
C LEU A 275 -0.95 -6.90 -20.59
N GLN A 276 -0.54 -6.50 -21.78
CA GLN A 276 0.73 -6.91 -22.35
C GLN A 276 1.84 -6.13 -21.65
N GLY A 277 2.69 -6.83 -20.89
CA GLY A 277 3.88 -6.28 -20.28
C GLY A 277 5.07 -6.21 -21.24
N ASN A 278 6.22 -5.83 -20.71
CA ASN A 278 7.49 -5.72 -21.44
C ASN A 278 8.54 -6.73 -20.95
N LEU A 279 8.10 -7.85 -20.45
CA LEU A 279 8.93 -8.93 -19.91
C LEU A 279 8.84 -10.16 -20.79
N THR A 280 9.96 -10.88 -20.91
CA THR A 280 10.04 -12.18 -21.57
C THR A 280 10.78 -13.18 -20.70
N CYS A 281 10.34 -14.46 -20.74
CA CYS A 281 11.09 -15.56 -20.17
C CYS A 281 12.19 -15.97 -21.16
N THR A 282 13.45 -15.99 -20.73
CA THR A 282 14.58 -16.34 -21.60
C THR A 282 15.00 -17.80 -21.48
N SER A 283 14.55 -18.51 -20.47
CA SER A 283 14.81 -19.94 -20.23
C SER A 283 13.73 -20.85 -20.83
N ASP A 284 12.52 -20.31 -21.05
CA ASP A 284 11.39 -21.02 -21.68
C ASP A 284 10.56 -20.04 -22.52
N ASP A 285 10.68 -20.12 -23.85
CA ASP A 285 9.99 -19.24 -24.81
C ASP A 285 8.46 -19.34 -24.76
N GLY A 286 7.91 -20.42 -24.20
CA GLY A 286 6.47 -20.63 -24.09
C GLY A 286 5.85 -20.13 -22.79
N ARG A 287 6.66 -19.74 -21.80
CA ARG A 287 6.17 -19.38 -20.49
C ARG A 287 5.63 -17.95 -20.46
N GLN A 288 4.37 -17.83 -20.10
CA GLN A 288 3.72 -16.52 -19.98
C GLN A 288 4.19 -15.79 -18.72
N VAL A 289 4.46 -14.49 -18.86
CA VAL A 289 4.75 -13.56 -17.78
C VAL A 289 3.88 -12.32 -17.94
N MET A 290 3.33 -11.85 -16.86
CA MET A 290 2.57 -10.59 -16.80
C MET A 290 3.34 -9.55 -16.00
N GLY A 291 2.94 -8.30 -16.15
CA GLY A 291 3.53 -7.19 -15.40
C GLY A 291 4.36 -6.26 -16.29
N LEU A 292 4.86 -5.21 -15.66
CA LEU A 292 5.58 -4.14 -16.36
C LEU A 292 6.78 -3.69 -15.53
N ILE A 293 7.91 -3.52 -16.19
CA ILE A 293 9.05 -2.78 -15.66
C ILE A 293 9.09 -1.41 -16.35
N LEU A 294 9.16 -0.35 -15.57
CA LEU A 294 9.43 1.00 -16.07
C LEU A 294 10.85 1.44 -15.70
N ALA A 295 11.40 2.40 -16.44
CA ALA A 295 12.67 3.04 -16.12
C ALA A 295 12.52 4.56 -16.17
N ALA A 296 12.97 5.26 -15.15
CA ALA A 296 12.96 6.72 -15.10
C ALA A 296 14.02 7.26 -14.14
N GLU A 297 14.46 8.50 -14.37
CA GLU A 297 15.18 9.24 -13.36
C GLU A 297 14.18 9.77 -12.32
N VAL A 298 14.50 9.63 -11.03
CA VAL A 298 13.62 10.03 -9.95
C VAL A 298 14.03 11.36 -9.33
N ALA A 299 13.07 12.25 -9.16
CA ALA A 299 13.20 13.41 -8.30
C ALA A 299 12.57 13.09 -6.94
N THR A 300 13.25 13.42 -5.85
CA THR A 300 12.74 13.20 -4.51
C THR A 300 12.71 14.50 -3.72
N LYS A 301 11.69 14.67 -2.91
CA LYS A 301 11.61 15.78 -1.95
C LYS A 301 10.89 15.33 -0.70
N ARG A 302 11.44 15.70 0.46
CA ARG A 302 10.82 15.43 1.76
C ARG A 302 10.15 16.68 2.29
N ALA A 303 8.99 16.49 2.91
CA ALA A 303 8.31 17.54 3.65
C ALA A 303 7.85 17.00 5.00
N PHE A 304 7.68 17.92 5.94
CA PHE A 304 7.21 17.64 7.28
C PHE A 304 5.96 18.46 7.57
N LEU A 305 5.02 17.87 8.29
CA LEU A 305 3.85 18.51 8.83
C LEU A 305 3.92 18.40 10.36
N ASP A 306 3.98 19.55 11.03
CA ASP A 306 3.86 19.63 12.47
C ASP A 306 2.39 19.84 12.85
N ASN A 307 1.76 18.80 13.33
CA ASN A 307 0.32 18.78 13.59
C ASN A 307 -0.12 19.56 14.80
N ARG A 308 0.81 20.09 15.60
CA ARG A 308 0.48 21.01 16.72
C ARG A 308 -0.30 22.23 16.25
N TYR A 309 -0.22 22.57 14.98
CA TYR A 309 -0.94 23.68 14.36
C TYR A 309 -2.28 23.29 13.71
N LEU A 310 -2.44 22.03 13.35
CA LEU A 310 -3.70 21.49 12.87
C LEU A 310 -4.50 20.99 14.09
N ARG A 311 -5.15 21.91 14.82
CA ARG A 311 -6.01 21.56 15.95
C ARG A 311 -7.22 20.77 15.46
N VAL A 312 -7.02 19.52 15.17
CA VAL A 312 -8.11 18.56 15.16
C VAL A 312 -8.24 18.08 16.59
N THR A 313 -9.32 18.48 17.22
CA THR A 313 -9.71 17.88 18.49
C THR A 313 -9.89 16.41 18.21
N ARG A 314 -8.94 15.60 18.63
CA ARG A 314 -9.16 14.16 18.73
C ARG A 314 -10.40 14.04 19.60
N GLN A 315 -11.47 13.54 19.03
CA GLN A 315 -12.60 13.15 19.82
C GLN A 315 -12.04 12.06 20.73
N ASP A 316 -11.99 12.32 22.00
CA ASP A 316 -11.53 11.38 23.04
C ASP A 316 -12.63 10.32 23.19
N ASP A 317 -12.84 9.61 22.07
CA ASP A 317 -13.90 8.67 21.92
C ASP A 317 -13.49 7.37 22.57
N SER A 318 -13.90 7.30 23.83
CA SER A 318 -14.56 6.11 24.32
C SER A 318 -13.96 4.81 23.79
N PHE A 319 -12.68 4.60 24.04
CA PHE A 319 -12.27 3.24 24.30
C PHE A 319 -13.09 2.83 25.52
N MET A 320 -14.11 2.03 25.31
CA MET A 320 -14.86 1.43 26.41
C MET A 320 -13.86 0.57 27.16
N VAL A 321 -13.39 1.13 28.29
CA VAL A 321 -12.59 0.40 29.23
C VAL A 321 -13.52 -0.62 29.83
N GLU A 322 -13.36 -1.88 29.48
CA GLU A 322 -14.16 -2.96 30.02
C GLU A 322 -13.73 -3.22 31.47
N VAL A 323 -14.69 -3.48 32.34
CA VAL A 323 -14.43 -3.89 33.71
C VAL A 323 -14.69 -5.38 33.77
N PRO A 324 -13.65 -6.21 33.91
CA PRO A 324 -13.83 -7.64 34.06
C PRO A 324 -14.51 -7.95 35.41
N GLU A 325 -15.37 -8.96 35.44
CA GLU A 325 -15.85 -9.55 36.67
C GLU A 325 -14.66 -10.02 37.52
N GLU A 326 -14.81 -10.02 38.86
CA GLU A 326 -13.72 -10.30 39.84
C GLU A 326 -12.93 -11.61 39.56
N LYS A 327 -13.50 -12.53 38.81
CA LYS A 327 -12.91 -13.85 38.52
C LYS A 327 -12.25 -13.93 37.14
N MET A 328 -12.19 -12.86 36.36
CA MET A 328 -11.75 -12.90 34.92
C MET A 328 -10.48 -12.09 34.56
N PRO A 329 -9.63 -11.58 35.48
CA PRO A 329 -8.42 -10.87 35.05
C PRO A 329 -7.47 -11.73 34.20
N VAL A 330 -7.37 -13.03 34.52
CA VAL A 330 -6.56 -14.01 33.73
C VAL A 330 -7.05 -14.11 32.31
N TYR A 331 -8.36 -14.29 32.11
CA TYR A 331 -8.96 -14.39 30.79
C TYR A 331 -8.73 -13.15 29.93
N TYR A 332 -8.93 -11.95 30.49
CA TYR A 332 -8.66 -10.70 29.77
C TYR A 332 -7.17 -10.54 29.44
N TYR A 333 -6.28 -10.92 30.33
CA TYR A 333 -4.84 -10.88 30.11
C TYR A 333 -4.42 -11.81 28.96
N ASP A 334 -4.98 -13.03 28.91
CA ASP A 334 -4.75 -14.01 27.86
C ASP A 334 -5.32 -13.55 26.50
N MET A 335 -6.40 -12.77 26.50
CA MET A 335 -6.95 -12.10 25.33
C MET A 335 -6.17 -10.82 24.91
N ASN A 336 -4.99 -10.62 25.46
CA ASN A 336 -4.15 -9.46 25.22
C ASN A 336 -4.76 -8.11 25.65
N TYR A 337 -5.57 -8.13 26.72
CA TYR A 337 -6.02 -6.94 27.46
C TYR A 337 -5.06 -6.61 28.60
N ARG A 338 -5.00 -5.33 28.98
CA ARG A 338 -4.19 -4.85 30.10
C ARG A 338 -5.00 -3.84 30.94
N PRO A 339 -4.72 -3.73 32.23
CA PRO A 339 -5.31 -2.68 33.05
C PRO A 339 -4.85 -1.31 32.56
N ILE A 340 -5.75 -0.34 32.55
CA ILE A 340 -5.47 1.01 32.01
C ILE A 340 -5.60 2.04 33.15
N LYS A 341 -6.78 2.11 33.78
CA LYS A 341 -7.08 3.13 34.81
C LYS A 341 -8.11 2.65 35.79
N TYR A 342 -8.23 3.37 36.87
CA TYR A 342 -9.36 3.20 37.78
C TYR A 342 -10.61 3.85 37.22
N VAL A 343 -11.73 3.17 37.31
CA VAL A 343 -13.07 3.68 36.98
C VAL A 343 -14.01 3.50 38.14
N THR A 344 -14.94 4.43 38.32
CA THR A 344 -15.94 4.35 39.39
C THR A 344 -17.19 3.68 38.86
N MET A 345 -17.58 2.56 39.48
CA MET A 345 -18.84 1.87 39.20
C MET A 345 -19.57 1.64 40.54
N GLU A 346 -20.84 2.05 40.61
CA GLU A 346 -21.67 1.84 41.81
C GLU A 346 -20.96 2.26 43.10
N ASP A 347 -20.36 3.46 43.13
CA ASP A 347 -19.57 4.01 44.23
C ASP A 347 -18.31 3.22 44.67
N ARG A 348 -17.86 2.28 43.81
CA ARG A 348 -16.60 1.56 44.03
C ARG A 348 -15.59 1.88 42.96
N GLN A 349 -14.32 1.99 43.30
CA GLN A 349 -13.23 2.04 42.37
C GLN A 349 -12.89 0.60 41.90
N VAL A 350 -12.94 0.38 40.59
CA VAL A 350 -12.58 -0.87 39.92
C VAL A 350 -11.55 -0.59 38.85
N VAL A 351 -10.77 -1.60 38.48
CA VAL A 351 -9.74 -1.46 37.43
C VAL A 351 -10.38 -1.69 36.06
N GLY A 352 -10.27 -0.69 35.24
CA GLY A 352 -10.69 -0.78 33.82
C GLY A 352 -9.59 -1.34 32.92
N TRP A 353 -9.96 -2.22 32.03
CA TRP A 353 -9.08 -2.94 31.11
C TRP A 353 -9.39 -2.60 29.66
N GLY A 354 -8.37 -2.61 28.81
CA GLY A 354 -8.51 -2.46 27.37
C GLY A 354 -7.46 -3.24 26.59
N PRO A 355 -7.59 -3.32 25.26
CA PRO A 355 -6.61 -3.97 24.43
C PRO A 355 -5.20 -3.43 24.69
N HIS A 356 -4.19 -4.30 24.72
CA HIS A 356 -2.81 -3.93 25.03
C HIS A 356 -2.26 -2.84 24.07
N ARG A 357 -2.69 -2.84 22.81
CA ARG A 357 -2.34 -1.80 21.83
C ARG A 357 -2.73 -0.38 22.25
N CYS A 358 -3.70 -0.23 23.16
CA CYS A 358 -4.15 1.10 23.62
C CYS A 358 -3.16 1.75 24.58
N ILE A 359 -2.28 0.97 25.18
CA ILE A 359 -1.21 1.45 26.08
C ILE A 359 0.19 1.13 25.57
N ASN A 360 0.30 0.42 24.44
CA ASN A 360 1.57 0.00 23.88
C ASN A 360 1.59 0.27 22.36
N CYS A 361 2.30 1.31 21.98
CA CYS A 361 2.42 1.72 20.57
C CYS A 361 3.15 0.69 19.69
N LEU A 362 3.95 -0.23 20.27
CA LEU A 362 4.56 -1.34 19.53
C LEU A 362 3.50 -2.35 19.06
N GLU A 363 2.54 -2.66 19.92
CA GLU A 363 1.40 -3.52 19.59
C GLU A 363 0.45 -2.87 18.57
N ALA A 364 0.47 -1.54 18.47
CA ALA A 364 -0.21 -0.79 17.41
C ALA A 364 0.58 -0.75 16.09
N GLY A 365 1.66 -1.52 15.97
CA GLY A 365 2.50 -1.62 14.78
C GLY A 365 3.54 -0.50 14.64
N GLY A 366 3.90 0.15 15.74
CA GLY A 366 4.96 1.14 15.79
C GLY A 366 6.34 0.57 16.08
N THR A 367 7.36 1.41 16.01
CA THR A 367 8.73 1.17 16.46
C THR A 367 9.19 2.35 17.31
N GLN A 368 10.08 2.09 18.27
CA GLN A 368 10.73 3.15 19.06
C GLN A 368 12.01 3.66 18.39
N GLU A 369 12.41 3.03 17.29
CA GLU A 369 13.57 3.47 16.53
C GLU A 369 13.24 4.76 15.77
N LYS A 370 13.91 5.85 16.17
CA LYS A 370 13.76 7.15 15.54
C LYS A 370 14.39 7.15 14.16
N PRO A 371 13.66 7.54 13.10
CA PRO A 371 14.25 7.62 11.75
C PRO A 371 15.38 8.65 11.70
N ALA A 372 16.47 8.33 10.98
CA ALA A 372 17.65 9.19 10.90
C ALA A 372 17.34 10.61 10.36
N PHE A 373 16.35 10.73 9.47
CA PHE A 373 15.94 12.01 8.85
C PHE A 373 14.95 12.82 9.70
N TRP A 374 14.58 12.37 10.91
CA TRP A 374 13.43 12.93 11.64
C TRP A 374 13.60 14.38 12.10
N ASP A 375 14.83 14.83 12.25
CA ASP A 375 15.18 16.19 12.66
C ASP A 375 15.69 17.10 11.51
N ASP A 376 15.59 16.64 10.25
CA ASP A 376 16.09 17.39 9.07
C ASP A 376 15.33 18.70 8.83
N ASP A 377 14.10 18.83 9.37
CA ASP A 377 13.30 20.05 9.31
C ASP A 377 13.79 21.16 10.25
N LYS A 378 14.75 20.86 11.13
CA LYS A 378 15.31 21.81 12.11
C LYS A 378 16.63 22.45 11.63
N GLN A 379 17.12 22.02 10.46
CA GLN A 379 18.31 22.56 9.80
C GLN A 379 17.91 23.61 8.77
#